data_7f6562f9d9558a5ba3d3935659a2f990
#
_entry.id   7f6562f9d9558a5ba3d3935659a2f990
#
_cell.length_a   1.000
_cell.length_b   1.000
_cell.length_c   1.000
_cell.angle_alpha   90.00
_cell.angle_beta   90.00
_cell.angle_gamma   90.00
#
_symmetry.space_group_name_H-M   'P 1'
#
loop_
_entity.id
_entity.type
_entity.pdbx_description
1 polymer ?
#
loop_
_entity_poly.entity_id
_entity_poly.type
_entity_poly.pdbx_seq_one_letter_code
_entity_poly.pdbx_strand_id
1 'polypeptide(L)'
;MGDLLKNSEHIATRQAHSEIIVRLQPQSDGIRCQFIVRPFGKVPPVCKPGKGMQLITTTIEGKQVQTKRSLKKEKENLEQVEQLMVDYEEDSYDEQVWHLAPEECLTLLEQLQQMKDAAKVEWPEGEKMKLARAQLTSRDFNVRVNSVASWFELSGDVEISANKKMKIAELVEKIAQSKGNYVQLSDDEFVRISSELRRHIDMLARVASVNRSKMRISQFNAPMLESLAEGGVTLASDNAYKQLLDRINRSNQAEIKIPKTI
;
A
#
# COMPACT_ATOMS: atom_id res chain seq x y z
N MET A 1 7.78 14.53 -69.73
CA MET A 1 8.23 13.29 -69.10
C MET A 1 9.29 13.70 -68.06
N GLY A 2 8.98 13.83 -66.84
CA GLY A 2 9.91 14.27 -65.77
C GLY A 2 9.21 15.16 -64.77
N ASP A 3 8.71 14.59 -63.68
CA ASP A 3 8.59 15.16 -62.34
C ASP A 3 7.61 14.35 -61.49
N LEU A 4 7.92 13.05 -61.32
CA LEU A 4 7.15 12.16 -60.42
C LEU A 4 8.05 11.51 -59.31
N LEU A 5 9.17 12.10 -58.98
CA LEU A 5 10.07 11.56 -57.94
C LEU A 5 10.70 12.66 -57.09
N LYS A 6 9.95 13.33 -56.24
CA LYS A 6 10.53 14.08 -55.09
C LYS A 6 9.43 14.49 -54.09
N ASN A 7 8.81 13.53 -53.46
CA ASN A 7 8.26 13.73 -52.13
C ASN A 7 8.58 12.51 -51.26
N SER A 8 9.87 12.28 -51.02
CA SER A 8 10.26 11.50 -49.84
C SER A 8 9.99 12.41 -48.65
N GLU A 9 8.77 12.38 -48.11
CA GLU A 9 8.49 12.97 -46.81
C GLU A 9 9.49 12.37 -45.83
N HIS A 10 10.38 13.22 -45.31
CA HIS A 10 11.34 12.83 -44.28
C HIS A 10 10.53 12.45 -43.04
N ILE A 11 10.33 11.14 -42.81
CA ILE A 11 9.65 10.63 -41.62
C ILE A 11 10.51 11.00 -40.41
N ALA A 12 9.96 11.83 -39.54
CA ALA A 12 10.65 12.27 -38.33
C ALA A 12 10.90 11.07 -37.41
N THR A 13 12.14 10.93 -36.94
CA THR A 13 12.49 9.84 -36.00
C THR A 13 12.47 10.37 -34.58
N ARG A 14 11.79 9.66 -33.68
CA ARG A 14 11.78 9.92 -32.22
C ARG A 14 12.47 8.80 -31.46
N GLN A 15 12.97 9.11 -30.28
CA GLN A 15 13.53 8.11 -29.37
C GLN A 15 12.41 7.25 -28.79
N ALA A 16 12.60 5.92 -28.80
CA ALA A 16 11.64 4.99 -28.23
C ALA A 16 11.72 4.98 -26.69
N HIS A 17 10.56 4.91 -26.04
CA HIS A 17 10.45 4.53 -24.63
C HIS A 17 10.52 3.01 -24.51
N SER A 18 11.29 2.51 -23.53
CA SER A 18 11.49 1.07 -23.29
C SER A 18 11.07 0.64 -21.88
N GLU A 19 10.54 1.55 -21.07
CA GLU A 19 10.01 1.25 -19.74
C GLU A 19 8.76 0.36 -19.85
N ILE A 20 8.64 -0.58 -18.92
CA ILE A 20 7.44 -1.42 -18.83
C ILE A 20 6.30 -0.62 -18.22
N ILE A 21 5.15 -0.66 -18.88
CA ILE A 21 3.92 -0.11 -18.31
C ILE A 21 3.12 -1.28 -17.75
N VAL A 22 2.98 -1.26 -16.43
CA VAL A 22 2.11 -2.16 -15.68
C VAL A 22 0.71 -1.58 -15.71
N ARG A 23 -0.11 -2.08 -16.64
CA ARG A 23 -1.50 -1.65 -16.78
C ARG A 23 -2.36 -2.46 -15.83
N LEU A 24 -3.04 -1.77 -14.93
CA LEU A 24 -3.95 -2.33 -13.95
C LEU A 24 -5.38 -1.92 -14.29
N GLN A 25 -6.27 -2.90 -14.46
CA GLN A 25 -7.66 -2.67 -14.83
C GLN A 25 -8.56 -3.40 -13.84
N PRO A 26 -9.31 -2.67 -12.97
CA PRO A 26 -10.30 -3.27 -12.11
C PRO A 26 -11.35 -4.05 -12.89
N GLN A 27 -11.71 -5.22 -12.38
CA GLN A 27 -12.75 -6.11 -12.89
C GLN A 27 -13.66 -6.52 -11.73
N SER A 28 -14.77 -7.18 -12.01
CA SER A 28 -15.74 -7.60 -11.00
C SER A 28 -15.16 -8.57 -9.96
N ASP A 29 -14.15 -9.34 -10.34
CA ASP A 29 -13.53 -10.42 -9.57
C ASP A 29 -12.07 -10.13 -9.16
N GLY A 30 -11.54 -8.95 -9.47
CA GLY A 30 -10.17 -8.59 -9.14
C GLY A 30 -9.59 -7.50 -10.02
N ILE A 31 -8.29 -7.53 -10.22
CA ILE A 31 -7.57 -6.57 -11.04
C ILE A 31 -6.78 -7.30 -12.13
N ARG A 32 -7.12 -7.03 -13.38
CA ARG A 32 -6.33 -7.51 -14.51
C ARG A 32 -5.05 -6.68 -14.61
N CYS A 33 -3.91 -7.35 -14.47
CA CYS A 33 -2.57 -6.78 -14.61
C CYS A 33 -2.00 -7.20 -15.97
N GLN A 34 -1.51 -6.24 -16.75
CA GLN A 34 -0.91 -6.49 -18.07
C GLN A 34 0.37 -5.70 -18.24
N PHE A 35 1.42 -6.33 -18.75
CA PHE A 35 2.66 -5.65 -19.09
C PHE A 35 2.69 -5.26 -20.57
N ILE A 36 2.95 -3.99 -20.81
CA ILE A 36 3.03 -3.42 -22.16
C ILE A 36 4.18 -2.43 -22.27
N VAL A 37 4.54 -2.08 -23.52
CA VAL A 37 5.44 -0.96 -23.82
C VAL A 37 4.71 0.03 -24.74
N ARG A 38 4.94 1.31 -24.53
CA ARG A 38 4.44 2.41 -25.35
C ARG A 38 5.61 3.19 -25.97
N PRO A 39 6.15 2.74 -27.12
CA PRO A 39 7.35 3.35 -27.70
C PRO A 39 7.22 4.84 -28.01
N PHE A 40 6.01 5.32 -28.30
CA PHE A 40 5.69 6.74 -28.54
C PHE A 40 5.05 7.44 -27.32
N GLY A 41 5.19 6.88 -26.12
CA GLY A 41 4.57 7.41 -24.91
C GLY A 41 3.06 7.21 -24.88
N LYS A 42 2.27 8.29 -24.80
CA LYS A 42 0.80 8.19 -24.75
C LYS A 42 0.14 7.86 -26.10
N VAL A 43 0.89 7.94 -27.20
CA VAL A 43 0.37 7.71 -28.55
C VAL A 43 0.53 6.23 -28.94
N PRO A 44 -0.46 5.60 -29.61
CA PRO A 44 -0.34 4.26 -30.15
C PRO A 44 0.84 4.12 -31.14
N PRO A 45 1.33 2.90 -31.39
CA PRO A 45 0.82 1.62 -30.93
C PRO A 45 1.30 1.22 -29.52
N VAL A 46 0.52 0.29 -28.92
CA VAL A 46 0.92 -0.45 -27.74
C VAL A 46 1.60 -1.74 -28.19
N CYS A 47 2.71 -2.10 -27.56
CA CYS A 47 3.50 -3.27 -27.96
C CYS A 47 3.68 -4.26 -26.80
N LYS A 48 3.82 -5.55 -27.13
CA LYS A 48 4.31 -6.54 -26.16
C LYS A 48 5.80 -6.27 -25.91
N PRO A 49 6.25 -6.25 -24.64
CA PRO A 49 7.66 -6.02 -24.30
C PRO A 49 8.59 -7.02 -24.98
N GLY A 50 9.67 -6.52 -25.56
CA GLY A 50 10.71 -7.33 -26.16
C GLY A 50 10.32 -8.19 -27.38
N LYS A 51 9.09 -8.03 -27.90
CA LYS A 51 8.55 -8.81 -29.03
C LYS A 51 8.09 -7.89 -30.17
N GLY A 52 8.06 -8.45 -31.39
CA GLY A 52 7.55 -7.76 -32.58
C GLY A 52 8.60 -6.94 -33.32
N MET A 53 8.14 -6.00 -34.16
CA MET A 53 9.02 -5.20 -35.03
C MET A 53 9.79 -4.14 -34.24
N GLN A 54 11.06 -3.98 -34.59
CA GLN A 54 11.93 -2.94 -34.01
C GLN A 54 11.57 -1.55 -34.57
N LEU A 55 11.39 -1.43 -35.88
CA LEU A 55 11.04 -0.16 -36.53
C LEU A 55 9.53 -0.09 -36.64
N ILE A 56 8.94 0.90 -36.00
CA ILE A 56 7.51 1.15 -36.02
C ILE A 56 7.22 2.61 -36.36
N THR A 57 6.08 2.84 -37.00
CA THR A 57 5.60 4.16 -37.39
C THR A 57 4.23 4.44 -36.78
N THR A 58 3.94 5.70 -36.56
CA THR A 58 2.62 6.19 -36.16
C THR A 58 2.35 7.57 -36.69
N THR A 59 1.12 8.05 -36.56
CA THR A 59 0.75 9.42 -36.97
C THR A 59 0.56 10.26 -35.71
N ILE A 60 1.31 11.34 -35.56
CA ILE A 60 1.21 12.32 -34.48
C ILE A 60 0.89 13.68 -35.11
N GLU A 61 -0.23 14.27 -34.69
CA GLU A 61 -0.69 15.58 -35.22
C GLU A 61 -0.69 15.65 -36.78
N GLY A 62 -1.14 14.54 -37.40
CA GLY A 62 -1.23 14.45 -38.87
C GLY A 62 0.11 14.18 -39.57
N LYS A 63 1.23 14.07 -38.88
CA LYS A 63 2.56 13.78 -39.44
C LYS A 63 2.99 12.36 -39.13
N GLN A 64 3.60 11.68 -40.11
CA GLN A 64 4.20 10.38 -39.90
C GLN A 64 5.48 10.51 -39.08
N VAL A 65 5.57 9.70 -38.03
CA VAL A 65 6.72 9.64 -37.12
C VAL A 65 7.13 8.17 -36.96
N GLN A 66 8.43 7.90 -36.97
CA GLN A 66 8.96 6.56 -36.77
C GLN A 66 9.82 6.51 -35.49
N THR A 67 9.96 5.31 -34.93
CA THR A 67 10.92 5.05 -33.86
C THR A 67 11.50 3.66 -33.97
N LYS A 68 12.75 3.51 -33.48
CA LYS A 68 13.43 2.20 -33.39
C LYS A 68 13.42 1.75 -31.94
N ARG A 69 12.65 0.72 -31.65
CA ARG A 69 12.57 0.08 -30.33
C ARG A 69 13.86 -0.65 -30.00
N SER A 70 14.25 -0.63 -28.73
CA SER A 70 15.31 -1.48 -28.20
C SER A 70 14.69 -2.71 -27.53
N LEU A 71 14.45 -3.77 -28.33
CA LEU A 71 13.85 -5.00 -27.83
C LEU A 71 14.69 -5.65 -26.72
N LYS A 72 16.02 -5.47 -26.77
CA LYS A 72 16.92 -5.95 -25.72
C LYS A 72 16.66 -5.24 -24.41
N LYS A 73 16.60 -3.89 -24.40
CA LYS A 73 16.34 -3.11 -23.20
C LYS A 73 14.93 -3.36 -22.65
N GLU A 74 13.96 -3.54 -23.54
CA GLU A 74 12.61 -3.90 -23.13
C GLU A 74 12.57 -5.27 -22.43
N LYS A 75 13.36 -6.27 -22.90
CA LYS A 75 13.49 -7.57 -22.23
C LYS A 75 14.16 -7.46 -20.88
N GLU A 76 15.26 -6.70 -20.79
CA GLU A 76 15.97 -6.47 -19.52
C GLU A 76 15.06 -5.82 -18.47
N ASN A 77 14.25 -4.84 -18.88
CA ASN A 77 13.27 -4.20 -18.00
C ASN A 77 12.12 -5.16 -17.63
N LEU A 78 11.66 -5.97 -18.59
CA LEU A 78 10.61 -6.96 -18.40
C LEU A 78 11.03 -8.01 -17.37
N GLU A 79 12.23 -8.58 -17.51
CA GLU A 79 12.78 -9.59 -16.60
C GLU A 79 12.79 -9.08 -15.13
N GLN A 80 13.12 -7.80 -14.92
CA GLN A 80 13.09 -7.21 -13.59
C GLN A 80 11.66 -7.14 -13.01
N VAL A 81 10.67 -6.82 -13.83
CA VAL A 81 9.27 -6.69 -13.39
C VAL A 81 8.59 -8.04 -13.27
N GLU A 82 8.90 -9.00 -14.17
CA GLU A 82 8.37 -10.37 -14.10
C GLU A 82 8.80 -11.11 -12.84
N GLN A 83 9.95 -10.79 -12.26
CA GLN A 83 10.37 -11.34 -10.98
C GLN A 83 9.37 -11.05 -9.84
N LEU A 84 8.63 -9.96 -9.94
CA LEU A 84 7.58 -9.62 -8.96
C LEU A 84 6.33 -10.49 -9.11
N MET A 85 6.20 -11.20 -10.24
CA MET A 85 5.02 -11.97 -10.61
C MET A 85 5.21 -13.49 -10.45
N VAL A 86 6.35 -13.94 -9.93
CA VAL A 86 6.71 -15.37 -9.83
C VAL A 86 5.70 -16.19 -9.03
N ASP A 87 5.08 -15.59 -8.01
CA ASP A 87 4.10 -16.25 -7.15
C ASP A 87 2.66 -16.16 -7.67
N TYR A 88 2.44 -15.53 -8.84
CA TYR A 88 1.12 -15.33 -9.42
C TYR A 88 0.94 -16.14 -10.70
N GLU A 89 -0.25 -16.69 -10.89
CA GLU A 89 -0.58 -17.44 -12.12
C GLU A 89 -0.77 -16.49 -13.30
N GLU A 90 0.00 -16.71 -14.37
CA GLU A 90 -0.16 -16.02 -15.64
C GLU A 90 -1.41 -16.56 -16.37
N ASP A 91 -2.12 -15.68 -17.09
CA ASP A 91 -3.27 -16.06 -17.89
C ASP A 91 -2.88 -17.10 -18.94
N SER A 92 -3.64 -18.19 -19.04
CA SER A 92 -3.35 -19.33 -19.95
C SER A 92 -3.47 -18.96 -21.43
N TYR A 93 -4.17 -17.89 -21.76
CA TYR A 93 -4.48 -17.48 -23.14
C TYR A 93 -3.76 -16.21 -23.58
N ASP A 94 -3.26 -15.40 -22.63
CA ASP A 94 -2.66 -14.10 -22.96
C ASP A 94 -1.36 -13.92 -22.16
N GLU A 95 -0.22 -14.02 -22.83
CA GLU A 95 1.09 -13.85 -22.19
C GLU A 95 1.22 -12.47 -21.55
N GLN A 96 1.88 -12.40 -20.39
CA GLN A 96 2.13 -11.19 -19.62
C GLN A 96 0.83 -10.53 -19.11
N VAL A 97 -0.15 -11.37 -18.80
CA VAL A 97 -1.41 -10.99 -18.17
C VAL A 97 -1.65 -11.84 -16.93
N TRP A 98 -2.04 -11.21 -15.85
CA TRP A 98 -2.37 -11.84 -14.56
C TRP A 98 -3.69 -11.29 -14.03
N HIS A 99 -4.38 -12.11 -13.24
CA HIS A 99 -5.57 -11.71 -12.49
C HIS A 99 -5.22 -11.66 -10.99
N LEU A 100 -5.17 -10.47 -10.43
CA LEU A 100 -4.73 -10.23 -9.06
C LEU A 100 -5.92 -9.96 -8.14
N ALA A 101 -5.90 -10.54 -6.96
CA ALA A 101 -6.76 -10.08 -5.88
C ALA A 101 -6.35 -8.64 -5.44
N PRO A 102 -7.25 -7.85 -4.84
CA PRO A 102 -6.94 -6.48 -4.42
C PRO A 102 -5.68 -6.38 -3.52
N GLU A 103 -5.48 -7.32 -2.60
CA GLU A 103 -4.29 -7.33 -1.73
C GLU A 103 -3.00 -7.64 -2.49
N GLU A 104 -3.06 -8.52 -3.48
CA GLU A 104 -1.92 -8.85 -4.35
C GLU A 104 -1.54 -7.64 -5.21
N CYS A 105 -2.53 -6.93 -5.75
CA CYS A 105 -2.31 -5.69 -6.48
C CYS A 105 -1.63 -4.63 -5.60
N LEU A 106 -2.05 -4.47 -4.34
CA LEU A 106 -1.43 -3.54 -3.40
C LEU A 106 0.01 -3.93 -3.08
N THR A 107 0.29 -5.22 -2.96
CA THR A 107 1.65 -5.75 -2.78
C THR A 107 2.52 -5.44 -3.99
N LEU A 108 2.01 -5.67 -5.20
CA LEU A 108 2.69 -5.32 -6.44
C LEU A 108 2.97 -3.81 -6.54
N LEU A 109 2.00 -2.95 -6.20
CA LEU A 109 2.18 -1.49 -6.20
C LEU A 109 3.29 -1.05 -5.23
N GLU A 110 3.38 -1.67 -4.06
CA GLU A 110 4.46 -1.38 -3.09
C GLU A 110 5.84 -1.71 -3.66
N GLN A 111 5.98 -2.85 -4.31
CA GLN A 111 7.23 -3.28 -4.94
C GLN A 111 7.60 -2.39 -6.14
N LEU A 112 6.63 -2.04 -6.98
CA LEU A 112 6.84 -1.17 -8.14
C LEU A 112 7.28 0.25 -7.76
N GLN A 113 6.93 0.75 -6.57
CA GLN A 113 7.43 2.05 -6.09
C GLN A 113 8.96 2.12 -5.99
N GLN A 114 9.62 0.97 -5.84
CA GLN A 114 11.09 0.86 -5.76
C GLN A 114 11.74 0.74 -7.15
N MET A 115 10.96 0.53 -8.22
CA MET A 115 11.42 0.24 -9.58
C MET A 115 11.07 1.34 -10.61
N LYS A 116 11.10 2.60 -10.19
CA LYS A 116 10.62 3.76 -10.98
C LYS A 116 11.26 3.93 -12.36
N ASP A 117 12.49 3.46 -12.55
CA ASP A 117 13.22 3.56 -13.82
C ASP A 117 12.90 2.42 -14.79
N ALA A 118 12.46 1.26 -14.29
CA ALA A 118 12.16 0.07 -15.08
C ALA A 118 10.67 -0.05 -15.42
N ALA A 119 9.78 0.43 -14.55
CA ALA A 119 8.34 0.28 -14.71
C ALA A 119 7.54 1.53 -14.30
N LYS A 120 6.39 1.71 -14.96
CA LYS A 120 5.37 2.71 -14.61
C LYS A 120 4.02 2.05 -14.48
N VAL A 121 3.21 2.50 -13.53
CA VAL A 121 1.84 2.03 -13.33
C VAL A 121 0.86 2.89 -14.12
N GLU A 122 -0.05 2.23 -14.86
CA GLU A 122 -1.13 2.87 -15.60
C GLU A 122 -2.49 2.31 -15.14
N TRP A 123 -3.40 3.22 -14.78
CA TRP A 123 -4.79 2.92 -14.45
C TRP A 123 -5.73 3.51 -15.50
N PRO A 124 -6.95 2.95 -15.67
CA PRO A 124 -8.03 3.62 -16.38
C PRO A 124 -8.37 4.97 -15.73
N GLU A 125 -8.94 5.86 -16.48
CA GLU A 125 -9.35 7.17 -15.98
C GLU A 125 -10.43 7.03 -14.89
N GLY A 126 -10.18 7.68 -13.73
CA GLY A 126 -11.09 7.63 -12.58
C GLY A 126 -10.88 6.46 -11.62
N GLU A 127 -10.12 5.43 -12.01
CA GLU A 127 -9.90 4.23 -11.21
C GLU A 127 -8.44 4.14 -10.77
N LYS A 128 -8.18 4.19 -9.47
CA LYS A 128 -6.81 4.10 -8.92
C LYS A 128 -6.85 3.47 -7.54
N MET A 129 -5.83 2.65 -7.25
CA MET A 129 -5.47 2.28 -5.89
C MET A 129 -4.16 2.98 -5.54
N LYS A 130 -4.11 3.65 -4.41
CA LYS A 130 -2.92 4.38 -3.95
C LYS A 130 -2.52 3.91 -2.57
N LEU A 131 -1.23 3.72 -2.39
CA LEU A 131 -0.66 3.57 -1.07
C LEU A 131 -0.33 4.95 -0.50
N ALA A 132 -0.99 5.31 0.59
CA ALA A 132 -0.76 6.58 1.29
C ALA A 132 0.67 6.64 1.85
N ARG A 133 1.18 5.49 2.29
CA ARG A 133 2.48 5.30 2.91
C ARG A 133 2.90 3.84 2.76
N ALA A 134 4.22 3.57 2.76
CA ALA A 134 4.73 2.21 2.65
C ALA A 134 4.22 1.30 3.77
N GLN A 135 4.31 1.73 5.03
CA GLN A 135 3.82 0.94 6.16
C GLN A 135 3.56 1.82 7.40
N LEU A 136 2.48 1.50 8.14
CA LEU A 136 2.26 1.97 9.51
C LEU A 136 2.75 0.93 10.51
N THR A 137 3.42 1.41 11.54
CA THR A 137 3.94 0.62 12.65
C THR A 137 3.42 1.15 13.99
N SER A 138 3.66 0.43 15.08
CA SER A 138 3.30 0.89 16.43
C SER A 138 3.90 2.25 16.79
N ARG A 139 5.07 2.60 16.24
CA ARG A 139 5.76 3.89 16.48
C ARG A 139 5.05 5.11 15.91
N ASP A 140 4.16 4.90 14.95
CA ASP A 140 3.37 5.97 14.33
C ASP A 140 2.16 6.38 15.16
N PHE A 141 1.89 5.63 16.27
CA PHE A 141 0.75 5.86 17.14
C PHE A 141 1.14 6.65 18.37
N ASN A 142 0.51 7.81 18.54
CA ASN A 142 0.61 8.64 19.74
C ASN A 142 -0.74 8.67 20.44
N VAL A 143 -0.86 7.91 21.53
CA VAL A 143 -2.08 7.73 22.29
C VAL A 143 -2.05 8.54 23.57
N ARG A 144 -3.08 9.33 23.82
CA ARG A 144 -3.33 9.98 25.11
C ARG A 144 -4.29 9.13 25.92
N VAL A 145 -3.92 8.85 27.16
CA VAL A 145 -4.71 8.08 28.10
C VAL A 145 -5.16 9.00 29.23
N ASN A 146 -6.47 9.20 29.34
CA ASN A 146 -7.08 9.99 30.40
C ASN A 146 -7.97 9.10 31.29
N SER A 147 -7.80 9.17 32.59
CA SER A 147 -8.61 8.45 33.56
C SER A 147 -9.95 9.16 33.75
N VAL A 148 -11.05 8.43 33.55
CA VAL A 148 -12.42 8.94 33.72
C VAL A 148 -13.23 7.93 34.53
N ALA A 149 -13.41 8.19 35.81
CA ALA A 149 -14.06 7.26 36.74
C ALA A 149 -13.43 5.84 36.68
N SER A 150 -14.16 4.82 36.22
CA SER A 150 -13.71 3.43 36.11
C SER A 150 -13.15 3.07 34.71
N TRP A 151 -12.93 4.03 33.84
CA TRP A 151 -12.51 3.84 32.46
C TRP A 151 -11.28 4.68 32.14
N PHE A 152 -10.53 4.22 31.14
CA PHE A 152 -9.57 5.03 30.42
C PHE A 152 -10.17 5.48 29.10
N GLU A 153 -10.06 6.77 28.83
CA GLU A 153 -10.42 7.35 27.55
C GLU A 153 -9.13 7.51 26.72
N LEU A 154 -9.11 6.86 25.57
CA LEU A 154 -7.99 6.89 24.63
C LEU A 154 -8.32 7.83 23.49
N SER A 155 -7.38 8.71 23.18
CA SER A 155 -7.49 9.66 22.07
C SER A 155 -6.12 9.89 21.44
N GLY A 156 -6.09 10.43 20.23
CA GLY A 156 -4.85 10.75 19.50
C GLY A 156 -5.06 10.76 18.01
N ASP A 157 -3.98 11.04 17.30
CA ASP A 157 -3.95 11.09 15.85
C ASP A 157 -2.75 10.27 15.34
N VAL A 158 -2.95 9.61 14.21
CA VAL A 158 -1.90 8.89 13.46
C VAL A 158 -1.61 9.65 12.19
N GLU A 159 -0.34 9.86 11.90
CA GLU A 159 0.09 10.48 10.65
C GLU A 159 0.12 9.43 9.55
N ILE A 160 -0.84 9.52 8.63
CA ILE A 160 -0.99 8.61 7.49
C ILE A 160 -0.04 9.01 6.36
N SER A 161 0.11 10.30 6.11
CA SER A 161 1.07 10.86 5.15
C SER A 161 1.47 12.27 5.59
N ALA A 162 2.42 12.89 4.90
CA ALA A 162 2.94 14.23 5.25
C ALA A 162 1.84 15.29 5.49
N ASN A 163 0.68 15.14 4.83
CA ASN A 163 -0.42 16.11 4.91
C ASN A 163 -1.74 15.50 5.42
N LYS A 164 -1.75 14.24 5.87
CA LYS A 164 -2.98 13.55 6.29
C LYS A 164 -2.81 12.90 7.65
N LYS A 165 -3.66 13.28 8.58
CA LYS A 165 -3.81 12.65 9.90
C LYS A 165 -5.19 12.03 10.03
N MET A 166 -5.27 10.95 10.77
CA MET A 166 -6.52 10.25 11.08
C MET A 166 -6.64 10.05 12.59
N LYS A 167 -7.85 10.11 13.13
CA LYS A 167 -8.09 9.78 14.53
C LYS A 167 -7.80 8.32 14.80
N ILE A 168 -7.14 8.01 15.92
CA ILE A 168 -6.83 6.63 16.32
C ILE A 168 -8.09 5.77 16.37
N ALA A 169 -9.18 6.27 16.93
CA ALA A 169 -10.44 5.54 17.03
C ALA A 169 -10.96 5.11 15.65
N GLU A 170 -10.96 6.02 14.67
CA GLU A 170 -11.37 5.73 13.29
C GLU A 170 -10.45 4.71 12.61
N LEU A 171 -9.13 4.85 12.78
CA LEU A 171 -8.18 3.92 12.20
C LEU A 171 -8.29 2.52 12.82
N VAL A 172 -8.50 2.43 14.14
CA VAL A 172 -8.71 1.15 14.85
C VAL A 172 -9.97 0.45 14.31
N GLU A 173 -11.08 1.18 14.09
CA GLU A 173 -12.28 0.61 13.48
C GLU A 173 -12.02 0.08 12.06
N LYS A 174 -11.33 0.86 11.23
CA LYS A 174 -10.97 0.44 9.86
C LYS A 174 -10.06 -0.80 9.86
N ILE A 175 -9.08 -0.85 10.75
CA ILE A 175 -8.20 -2.00 10.92
C ILE A 175 -9.00 -3.24 11.35
N ALA A 176 -9.88 -3.10 12.34
CA ALA A 176 -10.70 -4.22 12.83
C ALA A 176 -11.66 -4.78 11.77
N GLN A 177 -12.09 -3.95 10.82
CA GLN A 177 -12.96 -4.36 9.70
C GLN A 177 -12.20 -4.97 8.53
N SER A 178 -10.90 -4.68 8.38
CA SER A 178 -10.07 -5.21 7.30
C SER A 178 -9.59 -6.64 7.60
N LYS A 179 -9.43 -7.48 6.57
CA LYS A 179 -9.02 -8.89 6.74
C LYS A 179 -7.51 -9.11 6.60
N GLY A 180 -6.79 -8.25 5.92
CA GLY A 180 -5.38 -8.42 5.61
C GLY A 180 -4.49 -7.31 6.19
N ASN A 181 -3.29 -7.21 5.68
CA ASN A 181 -2.34 -6.19 6.11
C ASN A 181 -2.59 -4.81 5.48
N TYR A 182 -3.53 -4.70 4.56
CA TYR A 182 -3.92 -3.44 3.93
C TYR A 182 -5.25 -2.95 4.48
N VAL A 183 -5.28 -1.68 4.83
CA VAL A 183 -6.45 -1.00 5.39
C VAL A 183 -6.90 0.09 4.43
N GLN A 184 -8.15 0.05 4.02
CA GLN A 184 -8.74 1.07 3.18
C GLN A 184 -9.02 2.33 3.99
N LEU A 185 -8.41 3.43 3.58
CA LEU A 185 -8.58 4.75 4.21
C LEU A 185 -9.69 5.56 3.57
N SER A 186 -9.82 5.46 2.25
CA SER A 186 -10.87 6.05 1.40
C SER A 186 -11.06 5.16 0.16
N ASP A 187 -11.94 5.53 -0.75
CA ASP A 187 -12.32 4.71 -1.90
C ASP A 187 -11.12 4.23 -2.74
N ASP A 188 -10.08 5.07 -2.86
CA ASP A 188 -8.90 4.78 -3.69
C ASP A 188 -7.58 4.70 -2.88
N GLU A 189 -7.62 4.92 -1.56
CA GLU A 189 -6.40 5.04 -0.75
C GLU A 189 -6.31 3.97 0.32
N PHE A 190 -5.17 3.30 0.35
CA PHE A 190 -4.85 2.19 1.26
C PHE A 190 -3.57 2.48 2.02
N VAL A 191 -3.42 1.83 3.17
CA VAL A 191 -2.17 1.82 3.94
C VAL A 191 -1.87 0.39 4.39
N ARG A 192 -0.62 -0.02 4.28
CA ARG A 192 -0.14 -1.27 4.87
C ARG A 192 0.11 -1.07 6.36
N ILE A 193 -0.27 -2.04 7.17
CA ILE A 193 0.04 -2.09 8.60
C ILE A 193 1.00 -3.25 8.91
N SER A 194 1.90 -3.08 9.87
CA SER A 194 2.76 -4.17 10.32
C SER A 194 1.95 -5.25 11.02
N SER A 195 2.39 -6.51 10.92
CA SER A 195 1.73 -7.63 11.62
C SER A 195 1.72 -7.46 13.14
N GLU A 196 2.74 -6.81 13.69
CA GLU A 196 2.81 -6.48 15.10
C GLU A 196 1.74 -5.45 15.49
N LEU A 197 1.63 -4.35 14.74
CA LEU A 197 0.59 -3.35 14.94
C LEU A 197 -0.80 -3.97 14.79
N ARG A 198 -1.02 -4.82 13.78
CA ARG A 198 -2.27 -5.56 13.58
C ARG A 198 -2.68 -6.30 14.83
N ARG A 199 -1.77 -7.13 15.37
CA ARG A 199 -2.02 -7.90 16.60
C ARG A 199 -2.39 -7.00 17.78
N HIS A 200 -1.70 -5.89 17.97
CA HIS A 200 -1.99 -4.94 19.05
C HIS A 200 -3.36 -4.28 18.90
N ILE A 201 -3.72 -3.87 17.69
CA ILE A 201 -5.02 -3.26 17.40
C ILE A 201 -6.16 -4.29 17.56
N ASP A 202 -5.97 -5.52 17.09
CA ASP A 202 -6.97 -6.60 17.26
C ASP A 202 -7.22 -6.90 18.74
N MET A 203 -6.17 -6.88 19.58
CA MET A 203 -6.35 -7.01 21.04
C MET A 203 -7.10 -5.81 21.62
N LEU A 204 -6.75 -4.60 21.22
CA LEU A 204 -7.43 -3.37 21.67
C LEU A 204 -8.91 -3.36 21.26
N ALA A 205 -9.22 -3.71 20.03
CA ALA A 205 -10.59 -3.73 19.50
C ALA A 205 -11.52 -4.69 20.24
N ARG A 206 -11.00 -5.77 20.83
CA ARG A 206 -11.80 -6.73 21.61
C ARG A 206 -12.29 -6.18 22.94
N VAL A 207 -11.58 -5.22 23.54
CA VAL A 207 -11.87 -4.70 24.88
C VAL A 207 -12.28 -3.23 24.88
N ALA A 208 -12.06 -2.53 23.79
CA ALA A 208 -12.41 -1.12 23.63
C ALA A 208 -13.84 -0.95 23.15
N SER A 209 -14.54 0.01 23.73
CA SER A 209 -15.76 0.59 23.14
C SER A 209 -15.40 1.88 22.43
N VAL A 210 -15.75 1.96 21.12
CA VAL A 210 -15.52 3.15 20.32
C VAL A 210 -16.76 4.02 20.29
N ASN A 211 -16.60 5.31 20.57
CA ASN A 211 -17.67 6.30 20.46
C ASN A 211 -17.14 7.55 19.72
N ARG A 212 -17.52 7.70 18.46
CA ARG A 212 -17.08 8.79 17.56
C ARG A 212 -15.55 8.82 17.41
N SER A 213 -14.87 9.78 18.09
CA SER A 213 -13.43 10.01 17.97
C SER A 213 -12.62 9.52 19.18
N LYS A 214 -13.27 8.84 20.11
CA LYS A 214 -12.66 8.39 21.36
C LYS A 214 -12.93 6.91 21.60
N MET A 215 -11.94 6.24 22.17
CA MET A 215 -12.08 4.87 22.62
C MET A 215 -12.09 4.84 24.15
N ARG A 216 -12.85 3.91 24.74
CA ARG A 216 -12.89 3.67 26.17
C ARG A 216 -12.55 2.23 26.45
N ILE A 217 -11.68 2.02 27.42
CA ILE A 217 -11.38 0.71 27.96
C ILE A 217 -11.53 0.70 29.48
N SER A 218 -11.88 -0.45 30.04
CA SER A 218 -11.94 -0.60 31.48
C SER A 218 -10.55 -0.44 32.10
N GLN A 219 -10.46 0.11 33.33
CA GLN A 219 -9.22 0.19 34.09
C GLN A 219 -8.56 -1.17 34.35
N PHE A 220 -9.33 -2.27 34.36
CA PHE A 220 -8.81 -3.63 34.45
C PHE A 220 -7.91 -4.03 33.27
N ASN A 221 -8.02 -3.33 32.13
CA ASN A 221 -7.19 -3.55 30.95
C ASN A 221 -5.94 -2.65 30.89
N ALA A 222 -5.57 -1.99 32.00
CA ALA A 222 -4.34 -1.19 32.09
C ALA A 222 -3.07 -1.95 31.64
N PRO A 223 -2.84 -3.23 32.02
CA PRO A 223 -1.66 -3.97 31.56
C PRO A 223 -1.55 -4.12 30.05
N MET A 224 -2.69 -4.14 29.34
CA MET A 224 -2.70 -4.20 27.88
C MET A 224 -2.16 -2.90 27.26
N LEU A 225 -2.41 -1.74 27.88
CA LEU A 225 -1.84 -0.47 27.40
C LEU A 225 -0.31 -0.45 27.61
N GLU A 226 0.20 -1.06 28.66
CA GLU A 226 1.65 -1.23 28.84
C GLU A 226 2.25 -2.08 27.72
N SER A 227 1.60 -3.20 27.39
CA SER A 227 2.04 -4.05 26.27
C SER A 227 2.04 -3.28 24.92
N LEU A 228 1.10 -2.36 24.71
CA LEU A 228 1.13 -1.47 23.55
C LEU A 228 2.34 -0.53 23.56
N ALA A 229 2.67 0.03 24.72
CA ALA A 229 3.84 0.91 24.88
C ALA A 229 5.15 0.13 24.66
N GLU A 230 5.28 -1.07 25.20
CA GLU A 230 6.41 -1.98 24.97
C GLU A 230 6.54 -2.32 23.47
N GLY A 231 5.43 -2.46 22.76
CA GLY A 231 5.35 -2.65 21.31
C GLY A 231 5.64 -1.38 20.51
N GLY A 232 6.05 -0.28 21.14
CA GLY A 232 6.50 0.96 20.48
C GLY A 232 5.43 2.05 20.31
N VAL A 233 4.20 1.85 20.82
CA VAL A 233 3.19 2.92 20.84
C VAL A 233 3.58 3.98 21.89
N THR A 234 3.58 5.24 21.50
CA THR A 234 3.83 6.35 22.45
C THR A 234 2.57 6.61 23.26
N LEU A 235 2.65 6.40 24.60
CA LEU A 235 1.55 6.68 25.53
C LEU A 235 1.83 7.96 26.33
N ALA A 236 0.99 8.97 26.18
CA ALA A 236 0.93 10.14 27.05
C ALA A 236 -0.22 9.93 28.05
N SER A 237 0.10 9.66 29.33
CA SER A 237 -0.89 9.30 30.34
C SER A 237 -0.94 10.30 31.48
N ASP A 238 -2.09 10.40 32.15
CA ASP A 238 -2.28 11.19 33.36
C ASP A 238 -1.67 10.53 34.60
N ASN A 239 -1.64 11.25 35.72
CA ASN A 239 -1.07 10.75 36.97
C ASN A 239 -1.91 9.63 37.58
N ALA A 240 -3.22 9.59 37.36
CA ALA A 240 -4.09 8.55 37.91
C ALA A 240 -3.79 7.20 37.25
N TYR A 241 -3.55 7.17 35.92
CA TYR A 241 -3.10 5.99 35.22
C TYR A 241 -1.76 5.46 35.77
N LYS A 242 -0.77 6.36 35.92
CA LYS A 242 0.56 5.98 36.47
C LYS A 242 0.47 5.38 37.85
N GLN A 243 -0.32 5.99 38.75
CA GLN A 243 -0.55 5.47 40.08
C GLN A 243 -1.26 4.11 40.11
N LEU A 244 -2.17 3.85 39.16
CA LEU A 244 -2.84 2.57 39.02
C LEU A 244 -1.83 1.48 38.62
N LEU A 245 -1.01 1.76 37.60
CA LEU A 245 0.04 0.85 37.14
C LEU A 245 1.03 0.51 38.26
N ASP A 246 1.50 1.52 39.00
CA ASP A 246 2.38 1.27 40.16
C ASP A 246 1.74 0.36 41.19
N ARG A 247 0.45 0.49 41.46
CA ARG A 247 -0.28 -0.40 42.36
C ARG A 247 -0.38 -1.84 41.82
N ILE A 248 -0.69 -2.00 40.53
CA ILE A 248 -0.76 -3.31 39.87
C ILE A 248 0.62 -3.99 39.92
N ASN A 249 1.68 -3.29 39.60
CA ASN A 249 3.04 -3.83 39.57
C ASN A 249 3.53 -4.24 40.96
N ARG A 250 3.22 -3.45 41.99
CA ARG A 250 3.51 -3.84 43.38
C ARG A 250 2.71 -5.04 43.82
N SER A 251 1.45 -5.16 43.42
CA SER A 251 0.60 -6.31 43.71
C SER A 251 1.12 -7.61 43.09
N ASN A 252 1.62 -7.51 41.85
CA ASN A 252 2.19 -8.66 41.11
C ASN A 252 3.57 -9.10 41.70
N GLN A 253 4.29 -8.19 42.36
CA GLN A 253 5.57 -8.48 43.04
C GLN A 253 5.42 -8.95 44.48
N ALA A 254 4.23 -8.85 45.07
CA ALA A 254 3.98 -9.32 46.42
C ALA A 254 4.01 -10.84 46.44
N GLU A 255 5.04 -11.43 47.08
CA GLU A 255 5.08 -12.85 47.39
C GLU A 255 3.87 -13.24 48.25
N ILE A 256 3.06 -14.17 47.72
CA ILE A 256 2.00 -14.78 48.52
C ILE A 256 2.68 -15.65 49.58
N LYS A 257 2.87 -15.12 50.79
CA LYS A 257 3.27 -15.93 51.97
C LYS A 257 2.11 -16.83 52.31
N ILE A 258 2.18 -18.10 51.90
CA ILE A 258 1.24 -19.13 52.36
C ILE A 258 1.45 -19.31 53.85
N PRO A 259 0.44 -19.13 54.73
CA PRO A 259 0.56 -19.43 56.16
C PRO A 259 0.92 -20.91 56.32
N LYS A 260 2.01 -21.21 57.01
CA LYS A 260 2.27 -22.58 57.45
C LYS A 260 1.20 -22.92 58.46
N THR A 261 0.26 -23.77 58.07
CA THR A 261 -0.71 -24.38 59.01
C THR A 261 0.07 -25.24 59.95
N ILE A 262 -0.14 -25.00 61.28
CA ILE A 262 0.36 -25.77 62.36
C ILE A 262 -0.41 -27.09 62.48
#